data_168fbca78901ea3c68cc6067c5ce0301
#
_entry.id   168fbca78901ea3c68cc6067c5ce0301
#
_cell.length_a   1.000
_cell.length_b   1.000
_cell.length_c   1.000
_cell.angle_alpha   90.00
_cell.angle_beta   90.00
_cell.angle_gamma   90.00
#
_symmetry.space_group_name_H-M   'P 1'
#
loop_
_entity.id
_entity.type
_entity.pdbx_description
1 polymer ?
#
loop_
_entity_poly.entity_id
_entity_poly.type
_entity_poly.pdbx_seq_one_letter_code
_entity_poly.pdbx_strand_id
1 'polypeptide(L)'
;FGINAEDGRVVVIEMNPRVSRSSALASKATGFPIAKVAAKLAVGYSLDELRNEITGGLTPASFEPAIDYVVTKIPRFAFEKFPAADARLTTQMKSVGEVMAIGRTFQESLQKALRGLETGKNGLSPLAVDTDSEEDKTTLRRELREPGPDRIFHIGDAFRAGFSLQDVYSLTHVDPWFLA
;
A
#
# COMPACT_ATOMS: atom_id res chain seq x y z
N PHE A 1 1.42 11.19 7.70
CA PHE A 1 2.74 11.55 8.19
C PHE A 1 3.81 11.09 7.21
N GLY A 2 4.90 11.87 7.08
CA GLY A 2 6.16 11.44 6.50
C GLY A 2 7.20 11.31 7.62
N ILE A 3 8.04 10.28 7.55
CA ILE A 3 9.12 10.05 8.52
C ILE A 3 10.43 10.02 7.75
N ASN A 4 11.38 10.87 8.13
CA ASN A 4 12.72 10.85 7.57
C ASN A 4 13.47 9.64 8.15
N ALA A 5 13.96 8.76 7.27
CA ALA A 5 14.66 7.55 7.67
C ALA A 5 16.05 7.84 8.33
N GLU A 6 16.65 9.01 8.07
CA GLU A 6 17.98 9.35 8.58
C GLU A 6 17.95 9.87 10.02
N ASP A 7 16.98 10.74 10.33
CA ASP A 7 16.93 11.44 11.63
C ASP A 7 15.64 11.18 12.42
N GLY A 8 14.70 10.41 11.85
CA GLY A 8 13.42 10.09 12.48
C GLY A 8 12.43 11.26 12.54
N ARG A 9 12.72 12.40 11.88
CA ARG A 9 11.84 13.57 11.90
C ARG A 9 10.48 13.22 11.31
N VAL A 10 9.41 13.50 12.07
CA VAL A 10 8.02 13.29 11.65
C VAL A 10 7.44 14.59 11.11
N VAL A 11 6.84 14.53 9.94
CA VAL A 11 6.16 15.65 9.29
C VAL A 11 4.69 15.27 9.06
N VAL A 12 3.79 16.17 9.43
CA VAL A 12 2.37 16.02 9.09
C VAL A 12 2.19 16.41 7.62
N ILE A 13 1.67 15.49 6.82
CA ILE A 13 1.35 15.74 5.41
C ILE A 13 -0.04 16.36 5.30
N GLU A 14 -1.05 15.66 5.86
CA GLU A 14 -2.43 16.15 5.91
C GLU A 14 -3.17 15.46 7.06
N MET A 15 -4.32 16.03 7.43
CA MET A 15 -5.29 15.42 8.33
C MET A 15 -6.67 15.42 7.66
N ASN A 16 -7.30 14.26 7.62
CA ASN A 16 -8.67 14.15 7.11
C ASN A 16 -9.65 14.16 8.31
N PRO A 17 -10.36 15.24 8.61
CA PRO A 17 -11.28 15.35 9.75
C PRO A 17 -12.62 14.65 9.45
N ARG A 18 -12.57 13.43 8.98
CA ARG A 18 -13.71 12.63 8.56
C ARG A 18 -13.37 11.15 8.53
N VAL A 19 -14.38 10.28 8.51
CA VAL A 19 -14.19 8.88 8.13
C VAL A 19 -13.86 8.82 6.64
N SER A 20 -12.65 8.39 6.33
CA SER A 20 -12.11 8.32 4.97
C SER A 20 -12.09 6.87 4.46
N ARG A 21 -11.68 6.70 3.20
CA ARG A 21 -11.41 5.39 2.62
C ARG A 21 -10.37 4.60 3.44
N SER A 22 -9.33 5.29 3.91
CA SER A 22 -8.31 4.69 4.80
C SER A 22 -8.90 4.21 6.13
N SER A 23 -9.87 4.94 6.70
CA SER A 23 -10.60 4.51 7.90
C SER A 23 -11.43 3.26 7.63
N ALA A 24 -12.08 3.16 6.48
CA ALA A 24 -12.84 1.97 6.09
C ALA A 24 -11.93 0.74 5.93
N LEU A 25 -10.74 0.93 5.34
CA LEU A 25 -9.74 -0.14 5.25
C LEU A 25 -9.20 -0.54 6.62
N ALA A 26 -8.91 0.42 7.50
CA ALA A 26 -8.50 0.15 8.88
C ALA A 26 -9.57 -0.63 9.64
N SER A 27 -10.85 -0.29 9.48
CA SER A 27 -11.95 -1.06 10.06
C SER A 27 -11.97 -2.50 9.56
N LYS A 28 -11.78 -2.72 8.26
CA LYS A 28 -11.69 -4.08 7.69
C LYS A 28 -10.46 -4.82 8.18
N ALA A 29 -9.32 -4.14 8.24
CA ALA A 29 -8.06 -4.74 8.65
C ALA A 29 -8.08 -5.21 10.12
N THR A 30 -8.69 -4.45 11.00
CA THR A 30 -8.67 -4.68 12.44
C THR A 30 -9.97 -5.30 12.99
N GLY A 31 -11.06 -5.24 12.22
CA GLY A 31 -12.40 -5.57 12.71
C GLY A 31 -13.02 -4.49 13.59
N PHE A 32 -12.27 -3.40 13.91
CA PHE A 32 -12.76 -2.33 14.75
C PHE A 32 -13.75 -1.42 13.99
N PRO A 33 -15.00 -1.23 14.48
CA PRO A 33 -16.05 -0.54 13.73
C PRO A 33 -15.91 0.99 13.85
N ILE A 34 -14.92 1.58 13.18
CA ILE A 34 -14.55 3.00 13.30
C ILE A 34 -15.75 3.92 13.04
N ALA A 35 -16.55 3.68 11.99
CA ALA A 35 -17.69 4.54 11.66
C ALA A 35 -18.76 4.51 12.75
N LYS A 36 -19.05 3.34 13.32
CA LYS A 36 -20.01 3.18 14.41
C LYS A 36 -19.54 3.89 15.68
N VAL A 37 -18.26 3.73 16.01
CA VAL A 37 -17.66 4.41 17.16
C VAL A 37 -17.67 5.92 16.94
N ALA A 38 -17.24 6.39 15.77
CA ALA A 38 -17.24 7.82 15.44
C ALA A 38 -18.65 8.46 15.55
N ALA A 39 -19.69 7.75 15.11
CA ALA A 39 -21.07 8.24 15.25
C ALA A 39 -21.49 8.38 16.72
N LYS A 40 -21.09 7.45 17.58
CA LYS A 40 -21.35 7.54 19.04
C LYS A 40 -20.57 8.67 19.70
N LEU A 41 -19.30 8.87 19.34
CA LEU A 41 -18.51 9.99 19.82
C LEU A 41 -19.14 11.34 19.44
N ALA A 42 -19.70 11.43 18.21
CA ALA A 42 -20.34 12.66 17.73
C ALA A 42 -21.58 13.04 18.52
N VAL A 43 -22.23 12.12 19.23
CA VAL A 43 -23.39 12.37 20.10
C VAL A 43 -23.02 12.41 21.59
N GLY A 44 -21.72 12.48 21.92
CA GLY A 44 -21.21 12.80 23.25
C GLY A 44 -20.68 11.64 24.08
N TYR A 45 -20.63 10.41 23.55
CA TYR A 45 -19.91 9.32 24.22
C TYR A 45 -18.42 9.52 24.15
N SER A 46 -17.68 9.01 25.16
CA SER A 46 -16.22 8.90 25.15
C SER A 46 -15.78 7.46 24.81
N LEU A 47 -14.50 7.29 24.40
CA LEU A 47 -13.97 5.97 24.02
C LEU A 47 -13.94 4.96 25.17
N ASP A 48 -13.76 5.42 26.39
CA ASP A 48 -13.75 4.59 27.61
C ASP A 48 -15.16 4.15 28.05
N GLU A 49 -16.19 4.91 27.69
CA GLU A 49 -17.59 4.54 27.92
C GLU A 49 -18.07 3.47 26.92
N LEU A 50 -17.47 3.40 25.74
CA LEU A 50 -17.86 2.45 24.71
C LEU A 50 -17.15 1.12 24.88
N ARG A 51 -17.87 0.02 24.67
CA ARG A 51 -17.33 -1.33 24.70
C ARG A 51 -16.72 -1.71 23.36
N ASN A 52 -15.59 -2.41 23.41
CA ASN A 52 -14.92 -2.95 22.23
C ASN A 52 -15.62 -4.23 21.76
N GLU A 53 -16.26 -4.18 20.59
CA GLU A 53 -17.00 -5.33 20.04
C GLU A 53 -16.08 -6.49 19.62
N ILE A 54 -14.80 -6.21 19.26
CA ILE A 54 -13.82 -7.25 18.89
C ILE A 54 -13.57 -8.19 20.08
N THR A 55 -13.54 -7.63 21.28
CA THR A 55 -13.29 -8.41 22.52
C THR A 55 -14.58 -8.91 23.17
N GLY A 56 -15.71 -8.88 22.46
CA GLY A 56 -17.01 -9.22 23.07
C GLY A 56 -17.44 -8.28 24.20
N GLY A 57 -16.92 -7.05 24.22
CA GLY A 57 -17.22 -6.05 25.23
C GLY A 57 -16.39 -6.16 26.52
N LEU A 58 -15.36 -7.01 26.53
CA LEU A 58 -14.49 -7.20 27.70
C LEU A 58 -13.60 -5.99 27.97
N THR A 59 -13.20 -5.28 26.92
CA THR A 59 -12.37 -4.07 27.02
C THR A 59 -13.12 -2.84 26.52
N PRO A 60 -12.73 -1.62 26.93
CA PRO A 60 -13.26 -0.39 26.35
C PRO A 60 -12.75 -0.16 24.92
N ALA A 61 -13.44 0.68 24.16
CA ALA A 61 -13.05 1.03 22.78
C ALA A 61 -11.76 1.86 22.70
N SER A 62 -11.25 2.33 23.82
CA SER A 62 -9.96 3.03 23.94
C SER A 62 -8.74 2.11 23.80
N PHE A 63 -8.92 0.79 23.87
CA PHE A 63 -7.84 -0.17 23.62
C PHE A 63 -7.48 -0.21 22.13
N GLU A 64 -6.18 -0.12 21.85
CA GLU A 64 -5.69 -0.26 20.48
C GLU A 64 -5.89 -1.70 19.98
N PRO A 65 -6.32 -1.86 18.70
CA PRO A 65 -6.41 -3.19 18.08
C PRO A 65 -5.02 -3.83 17.96
N ALA A 66 -4.92 -5.11 18.34
CA ALA A 66 -3.75 -5.94 18.10
C ALA A 66 -4.07 -6.98 17.03
N ILE A 67 -3.19 -7.10 16.01
CA ILE A 67 -3.34 -8.05 14.91
C ILE A 67 -2.10 -8.95 14.82
N ASP A 68 -2.29 -10.20 14.41
CA ASP A 68 -1.25 -11.21 14.21
C ASP A 68 -1.13 -11.66 12.75
N TYR A 69 -1.58 -10.82 11.84
CA TYR A 69 -1.55 -11.01 10.38
C TYR A 69 -1.06 -9.75 9.67
N VAL A 70 -0.64 -9.91 8.44
CA VAL A 70 -0.17 -8.81 7.59
C VAL A 70 -1.30 -8.34 6.67
N VAL A 71 -1.50 -7.04 6.59
CA VAL A 71 -2.45 -6.41 5.68
C VAL A 71 -1.68 -5.58 4.67
N THR A 72 -1.82 -5.93 3.39
CA THR A 72 -1.23 -5.17 2.28
C THR A 72 -2.33 -4.41 1.54
N LYS A 73 -2.08 -3.12 1.34
CA LYS A 73 -2.92 -2.24 0.54
C LYS A 73 -2.16 -1.82 -0.71
N ILE A 74 -2.77 -1.97 -1.89
CA ILE A 74 -2.21 -1.49 -3.17
C ILE A 74 -3.23 -0.55 -3.82
N PRO A 75 -2.82 0.67 -4.23
CA PRO A 75 -3.69 1.57 -4.98
C PRO A 75 -3.96 1.02 -6.38
N ARG A 76 -5.19 1.24 -6.88
CA ARG A 76 -5.59 0.94 -8.25
C ARG A 76 -5.55 2.22 -9.08
N PHE A 77 -4.84 2.16 -10.20
CA PHE A 77 -4.83 3.21 -11.21
C PHE A 77 -5.63 2.74 -12.43
N ALA A 78 -6.20 3.66 -13.18
CA ALA A 78 -7.03 3.36 -14.36
C ALA A 78 -6.58 4.18 -15.57
N PHE A 79 -5.26 4.33 -15.75
CA PHE A 79 -4.71 5.07 -16.88
C PHE A 79 -5.06 4.45 -18.23
N GLU A 80 -5.33 3.15 -18.27
CA GLU A 80 -5.83 2.46 -19.45
C GLU A 80 -7.17 3.02 -19.96
N LYS A 81 -7.96 3.65 -19.08
CA LYS A 81 -9.23 4.32 -19.41
C LYS A 81 -9.05 5.79 -19.77
N PHE A 82 -7.90 6.36 -19.45
CA PHE A 82 -7.60 7.78 -19.61
C PHE A 82 -6.23 7.97 -20.29
N PRO A 83 -6.11 7.60 -21.59
CA PRO A 83 -4.80 7.58 -22.26
C PRO A 83 -4.14 8.95 -22.41
N ALA A 84 -4.90 10.04 -22.27
CA ALA A 84 -4.37 11.41 -22.28
C ALA A 84 -3.87 11.89 -20.90
N ALA A 85 -4.07 11.09 -19.84
CA ALA A 85 -3.61 11.45 -18.50
C ALA A 85 -2.13 11.11 -18.33
N ASP A 86 -1.39 12.00 -17.66
CA ASP A 86 -0.02 11.72 -17.25
C ASP A 86 0.01 10.61 -16.19
N ALA A 87 0.63 9.47 -16.53
CA ALA A 87 0.74 8.30 -15.67
C ALA A 87 1.84 8.42 -14.60
N ARG A 88 2.69 9.43 -14.63
CA ARG A 88 3.70 9.65 -13.59
C ARG A 88 3.05 9.99 -12.26
N LEU A 89 3.44 9.27 -11.22
CA LEU A 89 2.94 9.51 -9.87
C LEU A 89 3.68 10.69 -9.25
N THR A 90 2.92 11.65 -8.76
CA THR A 90 3.42 12.89 -8.13
C THR A 90 2.73 13.08 -6.78
N THR A 91 2.73 14.30 -6.25
CA THR A 91 1.98 14.67 -5.04
C THR A 91 0.46 14.70 -5.24
N GLN A 92 -0.01 14.63 -6.49
CA GLN A 92 -1.44 14.55 -6.80
C GLN A 92 -1.96 13.13 -6.60
N MET A 93 -3.16 13.00 -6.05
CA MET A 93 -3.85 11.72 -5.95
C MET A 93 -4.38 11.30 -7.32
N LYS A 94 -3.81 10.25 -7.90
CA LYS A 94 -4.19 9.70 -9.22
C LYS A 94 -4.86 8.32 -9.12
N SER A 95 -4.90 7.72 -7.93
CA SER A 95 -5.57 6.43 -7.74
C SER A 95 -7.09 6.58 -7.78
N VAL A 96 -7.75 5.61 -8.40
CA VAL A 96 -9.23 5.55 -8.49
C VAL A 96 -9.84 4.62 -7.46
N GLY A 97 -9.05 3.78 -6.84
CA GLY A 97 -9.45 2.80 -5.85
C GLY A 97 -8.25 2.14 -5.20
N GLU A 98 -8.50 1.06 -4.48
CA GLU A 98 -7.48 0.30 -3.78
C GLU A 98 -7.97 -1.12 -3.51
N VAL A 99 -7.04 -2.05 -3.44
CA VAL A 99 -7.27 -3.40 -2.94
C VAL A 99 -6.62 -3.56 -1.57
N MET A 100 -7.18 -4.46 -0.78
CA MET A 100 -6.63 -4.89 0.49
C MET A 100 -6.60 -6.42 0.51
N ALA A 101 -5.47 -6.97 0.95
CA ALA A 101 -5.34 -8.40 1.16
C ALA A 101 -4.74 -8.70 2.52
N ILE A 102 -5.15 -9.80 3.11
CA ILE A 102 -4.69 -10.30 4.40
C ILE A 102 -3.93 -11.60 4.17
N GLY A 103 -2.78 -11.72 4.80
CA GLY A 103 -1.95 -12.92 4.79
C GLY A 103 -1.24 -13.11 6.12
N ARG A 104 -0.64 -14.27 6.33
CA ARG A 104 0.20 -14.52 7.51
C ARG A 104 1.57 -13.91 7.38
N THR A 105 2.05 -13.77 6.14
CA THR A 105 3.33 -13.15 5.80
C THR A 105 3.11 -11.98 4.84
N PHE A 106 4.12 -11.11 4.72
CA PHE A 106 4.10 -10.02 3.75
C PHE A 106 3.99 -10.55 2.32
N GLN A 107 4.78 -11.57 1.97
CA GLN A 107 4.79 -12.19 0.66
C GLN A 107 3.40 -12.71 0.27
N GLU A 108 2.73 -13.42 1.20
CA GLU A 108 1.38 -13.92 0.96
C GLU A 108 0.39 -12.77 0.72
N SER A 109 0.38 -11.77 1.59
CA SER A 109 -0.56 -10.65 1.50
C SER A 109 -0.30 -9.80 0.26
N LEU A 110 0.98 -9.57 -0.12
CA LEU A 110 1.35 -8.84 -1.32
C LEU A 110 0.88 -9.54 -2.60
N GLN A 111 1.15 -10.85 -2.72
CA GLN A 111 0.74 -11.63 -3.90
C GLN A 111 -0.78 -11.69 -4.04
N LYS A 112 -1.50 -11.85 -2.93
CA LYS A 112 -2.97 -11.76 -2.92
C LYS A 112 -3.47 -10.38 -3.36
N ALA A 113 -2.85 -9.31 -2.88
CA ALA A 113 -3.21 -7.94 -3.23
C ALA A 113 -2.98 -7.66 -4.72
N LEU A 114 -1.83 -8.08 -5.27
CA LEU A 114 -1.53 -7.94 -6.71
C LEU A 114 -2.57 -8.65 -7.57
N ARG A 115 -2.93 -9.88 -7.23
CA ARG A 115 -4.00 -10.61 -7.92
C ARG A 115 -5.35 -9.92 -7.77
N GLY A 116 -5.64 -9.37 -6.60
CA GLY A 116 -6.88 -8.65 -6.31
C GLY A 116 -7.05 -7.33 -7.08
N LEU A 117 -5.99 -6.79 -7.69
CA LEU A 117 -6.07 -5.62 -8.57
C LEU A 117 -6.86 -5.88 -9.85
N GLU A 118 -7.05 -7.15 -10.24
CA GLU A 118 -7.79 -7.57 -11.45
C GLU A 118 -7.26 -6.93 -12.75
N THR A 119 -5.94 -6.77 -12.84
CA THR A 119 -5.24 -6.24 -14.02
C THR A 119 -4.74 -7.33 -14.97
N GLY A 120 -5.22 -8.56 -14.83
CA GLY A 120 -4.73 -9.72 -15.58
C GLY A 120 -3.40 -10.30 -15.06
N LYS A 121 -2.89 -9.80 -13.95
CA LYS A 121 -1.67 -10.29 -13.30
C LYS A 121 -1.99 -11.20 -12.12
N ASN A 122 -1.26 -12.31 -11.98
CA ASN A 122 -1.43 -13.29 -10.91
C ASN A 122 -0.35 -13.17 -9.81
N GLY A 123 0.07 -11.97 -9.49
CA GLY A 123 1.19 -11.68 -8.60
C GLY A 123 2.22 -10.84 -9.33
N LEU A 124 3.50 -11.00 -9.02
CA LEU A 124 4.62 -10.35 -9.74
C LEU A 124 4.86 -11.00 -11.10
N SER A 125 3.81 -11.09 -11.92
CA SER A 125 3.91 -11.59 -13.30
C SER A 125 4.79 -10.68 -14.13
N PRO A 126 5.66 -11.23 -15.03
CA PRO A 126 6.52 -10.40 -15.84
C PRO A 126 5.70 -9.46 -16.75
N LEU A 127 6.25 -8.29 -17.01
CA LEU A 127 5.84 -7.44 -18.10
C LEU A 127 6.48 -7.98 -19.40
N ALA A 128 6.08 -7.47 -20.56
CA ALA A 128 6.71 -7.82 -21.83
C ALA A 128 8.06 -7.09 -21.98
N VAL A 129 9.03 -7.51 -21.21
CA VAL A 129 10.39 -6.94 -21.17
C VAL A 129 11.37 -8.05 -21.53
N ASP A 130 12.22 -7.83 -22.52
CA ASP A 130 13.33 -8.72 -22.83
C ASP A 130 14.49 -8.46 -21.83
N THR A 131 14.64 -9.36 -20.88
CA THR A 131 15.62 -9.22 -19.80
C THR A 131 17.08 -9.32 -20.26
N ASP A 132 17.31 -9.79 -21.47
CA ASP A 132 18.64 -9.89 -22.07
C ASP A 132 19.02 -8.66 -22.90
N SER A 133 18.04 -7.83 -23.28
CA SER A 133 18.23 -6.60 -24.03
C SER A 133 18.79 -5.47 -23.17
N GLU A 134 19.90 -4.86 -23.59
CA GLU A 134 20.46 -3.67 -22.91
C GLU A 134 19.53 -2.42 -23.05
N GLU A 135 18.75 -2.34 -24.11
CA GLU A 135 17.76 -1.28 -24.27
C GLU A 135 16.65 -1.41 -23.22
N ASP A 136 16.15 -2.64 -23.01
CA ASP A 136 15.13 -2.90 -22.00
C ASP A 136 15.67 -2.74 -20.57
N LYS A 137 16.91 -3.11 -20.30
CA LYS A 137 17.56 -2.82 -19.02
C LYS A 137 17.68 -1.32 -18.75
N THR A 138 17.95 -0.53 -19.78
CA THR A 138 17.97 0.93 -19.68
C THR A 138 16.57 1.48 -19.36
N THR A 139 15.56 0.93 -20.02
CA THR A 139 14.15 1.25 -19.74
C THR A 139 13.78 0.87 -18.30
N LEU A 140 14.15 -0.33 -17.84
CA LEU A 140 13.93 -0.76 -16.45
C LEU A 140 14.56 0.22 -15.44
N ARG A 141 15.80 0.66 -15.66
CA ARG A 141 16.45 1.65 -14.79
C ARG A 141 15.66 2.95 -14.70
N ARG A 142 15.08 3.40 -15.81
CA ARG A 142 14.22 4.59 -15.81
C ARG A 142 12.92 4.34 -15.03
N GLU A 143 12.23 3.25 -15.31
CA GLU A 143 10.94 2.91 -14.66
C GLU A 143 11.10 2.63 -13.15
N LEU A 144 12.25 2.19 -12.71
CA LEU A 144 12.57 2.05 -11.29
C LEU A 144 12.80 3.41 -10.60
N ARG A 145 13.43 4.38 -11.27
CA ARG A 145 13.68 5.72 -10.72
C ARG A 145 12.42 6.58 -10.69
N GLU A 146 11.63 6.51 -11.74
CA GLU A 146 10.46 7.35 -11.90
C GLU A 146 9.21 6.61 -11.41
N PRO A 147 8.47 7.16 -10.41
CA PRO A 147 7.32 6.48 -9.88
C PRO A 147 6.20 6.38 -10.93
N GLY A 148 5.85 5.16 -11.27
CA GLY A 148 4.76 4.81 -12.17
C GLY A 148 3.81 3.78 -11.56
N PRO A 149 2.62 3.56 -12.16
CA PRO A 149 1.63 2.62 -11.64
C PRO A 149 2.11 1.17 -11.67
N ASP A 150 3.01 0.82 -12.60
CA ASP A 150 3.54 -0.53 -12.80
C ASP A 150 4.91 -0.76 -12.16
N ARG A 151 5.41 0.22 -11.40
CA ARG A 151 6.75 0.16 -10.80
C ARG A 151 7.01 -1.13 -10.00
N ILE A 152 6.02 -1.66 -9.31
CA ILE A 152 6.16 -2.90 -8.55
C ILE A 152 6.45 -4.11 -9.44
N PHE A 153 5.90 -4.15 -10.65
CA PHE A 153 6.17 -5.20 -11.64
C PHE A 153 7.56 -5.03 -12.25
N HIS A 154 7.98 -3.78 -12.52
CA HIS A 154 9.34 -3.47 -12.98
C HIS A 154 10.40 -3.87 -11.96
N ILE A 155 10.11 -3.79 -10.66
CA ILE A 155 11.00 -4.33 -9.61
C ILE A 155 11.18 -5.85 -9.80
N GLY A 156 10.10 -6.58 -10.02
CA GLY A 156 10.17 -8.01 -10.29
C GLY A 156 10.97 -8.34 -11.56
N ASP A 157 10.78 -7.57 -12.63
CA ASP A 157 11.51 -7.75 -13.89
C ASP A 157 12.99 -7.39 -13.78
N ALA A 158 13.33 -6.38 -12.97
CA ALA A 158 14.72 -6.04 -12.70
C ALA A 158 15.49 -7.19 -12.05
N PHE A 159 14.89 -7.87 -11.07
CA PHE A 159 15.50 -9.07 -10.47
C PHE A 159 15.64 -10.22 -11.49
N ARG A 160 14.65 -10.41 -12.37
CA ARG A 160 14.75 -11.41 -13.46
C ARG A 160 15.85 -11.05 -14.46
N ALA A 161 16.07 -9.76 -14.70
CA ALA A 161 17.17 -9.26 -15.55
C ALA A 161 18.54 -9.25 -14.85
N GLY A 162 18.65 -9.79 -13.65
CA GLY A 162 19.90 -9.95 -12.91
C GLY A 162 20.36 -8.72 -12.14
N PHE A 163 19.51 -7.73 -11.91
CA PHE A 163 19.84 -6.59 -11.05
C PHE A 163 20.01 -7.07 -9.61
N SER A 164 21.04 -6.59 -8.95
CA SER A 164 21.25 -6.87 -7.53
C SER A 164 20.24 -6.12 -6.67
N LEU A 165 20.03 -6.58 -5.44
CA LEU A 165 19.23 -5.87 -4.43
C LEU A 165 19.72 -4.43 -4.26
N GLN A 166 21.05 -4.23 -4.25
CA GLN A 166 21.64 -2.91 -4.10
C GLN A 166 21.34 -2.00 -5.30
N ASP A 167 21.33 -2.55 -6.53
CA ASP A 167 20.95 -1.79 -7.72
C ASP A 167 19.49 -1.33 -7.63
N VAL A 168 18.59 -2.24 -7.28
CA VAL A 168 17.15 -1.93 -7.14
C VAL A 168 16.93 -0.93 -6.01
N TYR A 169 17.57 -1.10 -4.86
CA TYR A 169 17.51 -0.15 -3.76
C TYR A 169 17.96 1.26 -4.17
N SER A 170 19.12 1.36 -4.82
CA SER A 170 19.67 2.65 -5.24
C SER A 170 18.80 3.41 -6.24
N LEU A 171 18.00 2.69 -7.02
CA LEU A 171 17.09 3.25 -8.01
C LEU A 171 15.70 3.59 -7.43
N THR A 172 15.23 2.77 -6.48
CA THR A 172 13.84 2.84 -5.99
C THR A 172 13.71 3.49 -4.61
N HIS A 173 14.75 3.41 -3.79
CA HIS A 173 14.73 3.70 -2.35
C HIS A 173 13.67 2.89 -1.56
N VAL A 174 13.24 1.75 -2.11
CA VAL A 174 12.42 0.79 -1.38
C VAL A 174 13.31 0.08 -0.36
N ASP A 175 12.85 0.03 0.89
CA ASP A 175 13.61 -0.60 1.97
C ASP A 175 14.04 -2.02 1.59
N PRO A 176 15.33 -2.38 1.79
CA PRO A 176 15.89 -3.68 1.43
C PRO A 176 15.11 -4.87 2.00
N TRP A 177 14.47 -4.69 3.15
CA TRP A 177 13.62 -5.73 3.75
C TRP A 177 12.47 -6.16 2.82
N PHE A 178 11.88 -5.21 2.07
CA PHE A 178 10.83 -5.52 1.10
C PHE A 178 11.37 -6.08 -0.22
N LEU A 179 12.65 -5.89 -0.49
CA LEU A 179 13.30 -6.34 -1.73
C LEU A 179 13.89 -7.75 -1.62
N ALA A 180 14.15 -8.21 -0.41
CA ALA A 180 14.67 -9.54 -0.10
C ALA A 180 13.54 -10.59 -0.07
#